data_ede80be52d883af7a18566bb15fa2e37
#
_entry.id   ede80be52d883af7a18566bb15fa2e37
#
_cell.length_a   1.000
_cell.length_b   1.000
_cell.length_c   1.000
_cell.angle_alpha   90.00
_cell.angle_beta   90.00
_cell.angle_gamma   90.00
#
_symmetry.space_group_name_H-M   'P 1'
#
loop_
_entity.id
_entity.type
_entity.pdbx_description
1 polymer ?
#
loop_
_entity_poly.entity_id
_entity_poly.type
_entity_poly.pdbx_seq_one_letter_code
_entity_poly.pdbx_strand_id
1 'polypeptide(L)'
;MALTAILLTVPLAGCLETVGDSSFNGIEYRDPIEAPDFTLVDQYGNNVTLSNYEGKVVVLAFIYTSCPDVCLIISSNLQWAKMNLQEDLVDEVVFLSVTIDPARDTVERLYRWTEATGYDWPHLTSSDIDGLVGVWSDWNVVVDNDHINASAPPEDSMNRVVVMGPDGSTTSIDTPWGEIEFQPSAMDLA
;
A
#
# COMPACT_ATOMS: atom_id res chain seq x y z
N MET A 1 70.35 36.28 14.43
CA MET A 1 69.55 35.59 13.43
C MET A 1 68.39 34.91 14.15
N ALA A 2 67.21 35.47 14.06
CA ALA A 2 66.00 34.92 14.72
C ALA A 2 65.21 34.09 13.70
N LEU A 3 65.01 32.79 13.97
CA LEU A 3 64.25 31.91 13.13
C LEU A 3 62.77 31.96 13.54
N THR A 4 61.91 32.56 12.71
CA THR A 4 60.48 32.64 12.95
C THR A 4 59.84 31.36 12.39
N ALA A 5 59.35 30.49 13.27
CA ALA A 5 58.57 29.30 12.91
C ALA A 5 57.13 29.71 12.63
N ILE A 6 56.69 29.56 11.37
CA ILE A 6 55.29 29.77 10.98
C ILE A 6 54.55 28.43 11.18
N LEU A 7 53.68 28.38 12.23
CA LEU A 7 52.75 27.30 12.41
C LEU A 7 51.58 27.42 11.42
N LEU A 8 51.53 26.55 10.41
CA LEU A 8 50.36 26.37 9.58
C LEU A 8 49.29 25.62 10.35
N THR A 9 48.25 26.31 10.80
CA THR A 9 47.03 25.65 11.30
C THR A 9 46.12 25.32 10.13
N VAL A 10 46.03 24.02 9.78
CA VAL A 10 45.05 23.49 8.81
C VAL A 10 43.72 23.35 9.54
N PRO A 11 42.65 24.08 9.13
CA PRO A 11 41.35 23.81 9.70
C PRO A 11 40.86 22.45 9.20
N LEU A 12 40.73 21.47 10.10
CA LEU A 12 39.92 20.27 9.86
C LEU A 12 38.44 20.70 9.82
N ALA A 13 37.97 21.07 8.63
CA ALA A 13 36.55 21.12 8.37
C ALA A 13 36.06 19.67 8.27
N GLY A 14 35.79 19.07 9.43
CA GLY A 14 35.00 17.84 9.50
C GLY A 14 33.61 18.19 9.02
N CYS A 15 33.18 17.59 7.89
CA CYS A 15 31.77 17.54 7.55
C CYS A 15 31.06 16.81 8.70
N LEU A 16 30.43 17.56 9.61
CA LEU A 16 29.34 17.00 10.41
C LEU A 16 28.20 16.79 9.42
N GLU A 17 28.10 15.59 8.87
CA GLU A 17 26.84 15.12 8.35
C GLU A 17 25.89 15.10 9.56
N THR A 18 25.02 16.08 9.64
CA THR A 18 23.83 15.99 10.48
C THR A 18 23.04 14.82 9.91
N VAL A 19 23.10 13.69 10.59
CA VAL A 19 22.11 12.63 10.40
C VAL A 19 20.78 13.31 10.67
N GLY A 20 20.09 13.69 9.60
CA GLY A 20 18.75 14.25 9.69
C GLY A 20 17.93 13.24 10.47
N ASP A 21 17.31 13.70 11.55
CA ASP A 21 16.30 12.93 12.26
C ASP A 21 15.23 12.61 11.24
N SER A 22 15.21 11.35 10.74
CA SER A 22 14.21 10.96 9.76
C SER A 22 12.86 11.02 10.47
N SER A 23 12.02 11.95 10.07
CA SER A 23 10.68 12.13 10.63
C SER A 23 9.70 11.02 10.22
N PHE A 24 10.20 9.95 9.62
CA PHE A 24 9.41 8.80 9.21
C PHE A 24 9.21 7.82 10.37
N ASN A 25 7.97 7.38 10.57
CA ASN A 25 7.61 6.36 11.56
C ASN A 25 7.84 4.92 11.06
N GLY A 26 8.36 4.75 9.83
CA GLY A 26 8.63 3.47 9.19
C GLY A 26 10.10 3.07 9.24
N ILE A 27 10.42 1.96 8.57
CA ILE A 27 11.78 1.47 8.36
C ILE A 27 12.32 2.10 7.08
N GLU A 28 13.42 2.83 7.21
CA GLU A 28 14.13 3.38 6.07
C GLU A 28 15.30 2.45 5.70
N TYR A 29 15.40 2.07 4.44
CA TYR A 29 16.53 1.31 3.92
C TYR A 29 17.66 2.28 3.60
N ARG A 30 18.80 2.15 4.29
CA ARG A 30 19.97 3.03 4.10
C ARG A 30 20.64 2.84 2.74
N ASP A 31 20.61 1.60 2.26
CA ASP A 31 21.12 1.21 0.94
C ASP A 31 19.95 0.60 0.15
N PRO A 32 19.06 1.43 -0.42
CA PRO A 32 17.89 0.93 -1.14
C PRO A 32 18.34 0.18 -2.38
N ILE A 33 17.77 -1.01 -2.56
CA ILE A 33 17.90 -1.77 -3.81
C ILE A 33 16.83 -1.29 -4.80
N GLU A 34 17.06 -1.52 -6.08
CA GLU A 34 16.04 -1.32 -7.10
C GLU A 34 14.81 -2.17 -6.78
N ALA A 35 13.63 -1.55 -6.86
CA ALA A 35 12.37 -2.23 -6.59
C ALA A 35 12.14 -3.33 -7.63
N PRO A 36 11.84 -4.59 -7.21
CA PRO A 36 11.55 -5.67 -8.15
C PRO A 36 10.37 -5.32 -9.04
N ASP A 37 10.56 -5.38 -10.36
CA ASP A 37 9.52 -5.05 -11.33
C ASP A 37 8.49 -6.17 -11.44
N PHE A 38 7.27 -5.81 -11.80
CA PHE A 38 6.20 -6.75 -12.10
C PHE A 38 5.22 -6.18 -13.13
N THR A 39 4.49 -7.07 -13.80
CA THR A 39 3.33 -6.71 -14.60
C THR A 39 2.15 -7.56 -14.15
N LEU A 40 1.10 -6.90 -13.64
CA LEU A 40 -0.13 -7.51 -13.16
C LEU A 40 -1.34 -6.86 -13.84
N VAL A 41 -2.55 -7.40 -13.59
CA VAL A 41 -3.78 -6.92 -14.21
C VAL A 41 -4.62 -6.18 -13.16
N ASP A 42 -5.11 -4.99 -13.50
CA ASP A 42 -5.97 -4.19 -12.62
C ASP A 42 -7.45 -4.65 -12.68
N GLN A 43 -8.29 -4.03 -11.86
CA GLN A 43 -9.73 -4.27 -11.79
C GLN A 43 -10.50 -3.96 -13.08
N TYR A 44 -9.88 -3.29 -14.04
CA TYR A 44 -10.47 -2.97 -15.36
C TYR A 44 -9.93 -3.86 -16.48
N GLY A 45 -9.04 -4.81 -16.16
CA GLY A 45 -8.41 -5.71 -17.12
C GLY A 45 -7.20 -5.12 -17.85
N ASN A 46 -6.65 -4.00 -17.39
CA ASN A 46 -5.47 -3.38 -17.99
C ASN A 46 -4.20 -3.93 -17.34
N ASN A 47 -3.14 -4.06 -18.15
CA ASN A 47 -1.82 -4.38 -17.62
C ASN A 47 -1.21 -3.16 -16.92
N VAL A 48 -0.73 -3.37 -15.71
CA VAL A 48 -0.02 -2.40 -14.88
C VAL A 48 1.38 -2.93 -14.62
N THR A 49 2.39 -2.19 -15.07
CA THR A 49 3.81 -2.52 -14.88
C THR A 49 4.42 -1.48 -13.93
N LEU A 50 5.10 -1.94 -12.88
CA LEU A 50 5.66 -1.06 -11.87
C LEU A 50 6.66 -0.06 -12.45
N SER A 51 7.55 -0.51 -13.36
CA SER A 51 8.54 0.36 -14.00
C SER A 51 7.94 1.50 -14.84
N ASN A 52 6.66 1.45 -15.19
CA ASN A 52 5.98 2.58 -15.86
C ASN A 52 5.82 3.81 -14.93
N TYR A 53 6.06 3.65 -13.63
CA TYR A 53 5.98 4.71 -12.63
C TYR A 53 7.37 5.20 -12.17
N GLU A 54 8.43 4.90 -12.93
CA GLU A 54 9.76 5.44 -12.65
C GLU A 54 9.71 6.98 -12.51
N GLY A 55 10.40 7.49 -11.48
CA GLY A 55 10.43 8.91 -11.15
C GLY A 55 9.27 9.39 -10.27
N LYS A 56 8.28 8.51 -9.97
CA LYS A 56 7.17 8.81 -9.04
C LYS A 56 7.37 8.12 -7.70
N VAL A 57 6.69 8.62 -6.69
CA VAL A 57 6.55 7.93 -5.42
C VAL A 57 5.45 6.89 -5.54
N VAL A 58 5.78 5.62 -5.37
CA VAL A 58 4.79 4.53 -5.41
C VAL A 58 4.50 4.04 -4.00
N VAL A 59 3.24 4.10 -3.62
CA VAL A 59 2.72 3.51 -2.38
C VAL A 59 2.11 2.16 -2.74
N LEU A 60 2.83 1.08 -2.40
CA LEU A 60 2.42 -0.29 -2.70
C LEU A 60 1.92 -0.98 -1.44
N ALA A 61 0.72 -1.55 -1.51
CA ALA A 61 0.12 -2.32 -0.44
C ALA A 61 -0.23 -3.75 -0.90
N PHE A 62 0.04 -4.73 -0.05
CA PHE A 62 -0.41 -6.11 -0.26
C PHE A 62 -1.63 -6.36 0.62
N ILE A 63 -2.76 -6.63 -0.03
CA ILE A 63 -4.07 -6.78 0.61
C ILE A 63 -4.86 -7.92 -0.02
N TYR A 64 -6.01 -8.25 0.55
CA TYR A 64 -7.03 -9.06 -0.12
C TYR A 64 -8.42 -8.59 0.28
N THR A 65 -9.36 -8.72 -0.65
CA THR A 65 -10.69 -8.14 -0.50
C THR A 65 -11.55 -8.86 0.55
N SER A 66 -11.27 -10.14 0.84
CA SER A 66 -11.97 -10.94 1.85
C SER A 66 -11.39 -10.79 3.26
N CYS A 67 -10.49 -9.85 3.48
CA CYS A 67 -9.87 -9.62 4.77
C CYS A 67 -10.89 -9.00 5.74
N PRO A 68 -11.19 -9.66 6.87
CA PRO A 68 -12.17 -9.14 7.82
C PRO A 68 -11.60 -8.08 8.77
N ASP A 69 -10.32 -7.71 8.63
CA ASP A 69 -9.58 -6.96 9.65
C ASP A 69 -8.67 -5.89 9.04
N VAL A 70 -7.38 -6.10 9.09
CA VAL A 70 -6.33 -5.08 8.84
C VAL A 70 -6.36 -4.47 7.43
N CYS A 71 -6.78 -5.21 6.41
CA CYS A 71 -6.76 -4.69 5.03
C CYS A 71 -7.71 -3.51 4.82
N LEU A 72 -8.86 -3.49 5.51
CA LEU A 72 -9.77 -2.35 5.47
C LEU A 72 -9.16 -1.12 6.14
N ILE A 73 -8.43 -1.32 7.24
CA ILE A 73 -7.71 -0.23 7.92
C ILE A 73 -6.60 0.30 7.02
N ILE A 74 -5.81 -0.58 6.39
CA ILE A 74 -4.77 -0.18 5.43
C ILE A 74 -5.39 0.63 4.30
N SER A 75 -6.44 0.12 3.66
CA SER A 75 -7.07 0.79 2.51
C SER A 75 -7.70 2.12 2.89
N SER A 76 -8.33 2.24 4.07
CA SER A 76 -8.87 3.51 4.54
C SER A 76 -7.77 4.54 4.84
N ASN A 77 -6.64 4.10 5.39
CA ASN A 77 -5.48 4.97 5.62
C ASN A 77 -4.85 5.43 4.29
N LEU A 78 -4.78 4.56 3.28
CA LEU A 78 -4.32 4.93 1.93
C LEU A 78 -5.26 5.95 1.29
N GLN A 79 -6.57 5.75 1.40
CA GLN A 79 -7.57 6.69 0.92
C GLN A 79 -7.44 8.04 1.63
N TRP A 80 -7.27 8.03 2.95
CA TRP A 80 -7.05 9.26 3.70
C TRP A 80 -5.78 9.97 3.25
N ALA A 81 -4.67 9.24 3.09
CA ALA A 81 -3.41 9.79 2.61
C ALA A 81 -3.58 10.40 1.21
N LYS A 82 -4.23 9.68 0.28
CA LYS A 82 -4.50 10.15 -1.08
C LYS A 82 -5.32 11.44 -1.09
N MET A 83 -6.37 11.51 -0.27
CA MET A 83 -7.23 12.70 -0.16
C MET A 83 -6.54 13.91 0.48
N ASN A 84 -5.47 13.70 1.25
CA ASN A 84 -4.73 14.75 1.94
C ASN A 84 -3.36 15.05 1.31
N LEU A 85 -3.09 14.53 0.10
CA LEU A 85 -1.92 14.94 -0.65
C LEU A 85 -1.99 16.45 -0.96
N GLN A 86 -0.85 17.11 -0.89
CA GLN A 86 -0.72 18.49 -1.36
C GLN A 86 -0.95 18.51 -2.88
N GLU A 87 -1.51 19.60 -3.39
CA GLU A 87 -1.94 19.72 -4.79
C GLU A 87 -0.80 19.47 -5.79
N ASP A 88 0.42 19.87 -5.45
CA ASP A 88 1.63 19.64 -6.23
C ASP A 88 2.17 18.21 -6.19
N LEU A 89 1.69 17.38 -5.28
CA LEU A 89 2.08 15.97 -5.13
C LEU A 89 1.07 14.98 -5.72
N VAL A 90 -0.14 15.42 -6.05
CA VAL A 90 -1.21 14.51 -6.53
C VAL A 90 -0.77 13.72 -7.77
N ASP A 91 -0.05 14.35 -8.68
CA ASP A 91 0.44 13.72 -9.91
C ASP A 91 1.78 12.96 -9.69
N GLU A 92 2.45 13.17 -8.56
CA GLU A 92 3.77 12.58 -8.27
C GLU A 92 3.67 11.31 -7.43
N VAL A 93 2.51 11.03 -6.82
CA VAL A 93 2.28 9.86 -5.95
C VAL A 93 1.30 8.89 -6.58
N VAL A 94 1.70 7.65 -6.69
CA VAL A 94 0.87 6.56 -7.23
C VAL A 94 0.57 5.56 -6.14
N PHE A 95 -0.70 5.16 -6.01
CA PHE A 95 -1.14 4.11 -5.10
C PHE A 95 -1.41 2.84 -5.89
N LEU A 96 -0.92 1.71 -5.40
CA LEU A 96 -1.14 0.38 -5.97
C LEU A 96 -1.46 -0.59 -4.85
N SER A 97 -2.39 -1.50 -5.09
CA SER A 97 -2.64 -2.64 -4.20
C SER A 97 -2.46 -3.94 -4.97
N VAL A 98 -1.73 -4.89 -4.42
CA VAL A 98 -1.54 -6.23 -4.99
C VAL A 98 -2.25 -7.24 -4.10
N THR A 99 -3.06 -8.10 -4.70
CA THR A 99 -3.74 -9.14 -3.92
C THR A 99 -2.79 -10.21 -3.44
N ILE A 100 -3.08 -10.74 -2.24
CA ILE A 100 -2.46 -11.98 -1.72
C ILE A 100 -3.43 -13.16 -1.75
N ASP A 101 -4.58 -13.01 -2.42
CA ASP A 101 -5.65 -14.00 -2.47
C ASP A 101 -6.27 -14.09 -3.88
N PRO A 102 -5.47 -14.44 -4.89
CA PRO A 102 -5.91 -14.41 -6.29
C PRO A 102 -7.04 -15.40 -6.59
N ALA A 103 -7.23 -16.43 -5.77
CA ALA A 103 -8.31 -17.38 -5.95
C ALA A 103 -9.68 -16.72 -5.77
N ARG A 104 -9.79 -15.72 -4.89
CA ARG A 104 -11.01 -14.95 -4.63
C ARG A 104 -10.98 -13.59 -5.31
N ASP A 105 -9.82 -12.94 -5.39
CA ASP A 105 -9.65 -11.59 -5.91
C ASP A 105 -9.44 -11.61 -7.44
N THR A 106 -10.46 -12.05 -8.16
CA THR A 106 -10.50 -11.96 -9.62
C THR A 106 -10.64 -10.49 -10.07
N VAL A 107 -10.37 -10.21 -11.33
CA VAL A 107 -10.58 -8.87 -11.95
C VAL A 107 -11.98 -8.34 -11.63
N GLU A 108 -13.01 -9.17 -11.86
CA GLU A 108 -14.41 -8.79 -11.59
C GLU A 108 -14.65 -8.51 -10.09
N ARG A 109 -14.03 -9.31 -9.22
CA ARG A 109 -14.13 -9.13 -7.78
C ARG A 109 -13.50 -7.81 -7.34
N LEU A 110 -12.30 -7.52 -7.80
CA LEU A 110 -11.60 -6.26 -7.52
C LEU A 110 -12.40 -5.06 -8.06
N TYR A 111 -13.00 -5.19 -9.25
CA TYR A 111 -13.89 -4.15 -9.78
C TYR A 111 -15.07 -3.86 -8.86
N ARG A 112 -15.81 -4.89 -8.43
CA ARG A 112 -16.96 -4.73 -7.52
C ARG A 112 -16.53 -4.14 -6.18
N TRP A 113 -15.37 -4.55 -5.68
CA TRP A 113 -14.83 -4.03 -4.42
C TRP A 113 -14.46 -2.55 -4.54
N THR A 114 -13.83 -2.14 -5.64
CA THR A 114 -13.53 -0.74 -5.94
C THR A 114 -14.80 0.11 -6.00
N GLU A 115 -15.84 -0.36 -6.70
CA GLU A 115 -17.13 0.34 -6.80
C GLU A 115 -17.83 0.48 -5.43
N ALA A 116 -17.72 -0.56 -4.60
CA ALA A 116 -18.37 -0.56 -3.28
C ALA A 116 -17.66 0.33 -2.26
N THR A 117 -16.32 0.41 -2.32
CA THR A 117 -15.51 1.13 -1.32
C THR A 117 -15.13 2.54 -1.76
N GLY A 118 -15.14 2.81 -3.06
CA GLY A 118 -14.64 4.06 -3.63
C GLY A 118 -13.12 4.22 -3.57
N TYR A 119 -12.38 3.13 -3.36
CA TYR A 119 -10.91 3.13 -3.40
C TYR A 119 -10.43 3.07 -4.86
N ASP A 120 -10.24 4.23 -5.47
CA ASP A 120 -10.09 4.45 -6.91
C ASP A 120 -8.65 4.41 -7.43
N TRP A 121 -7.81 3.53 -6.87
CA TRP A 121 -6.47 3.24 -7.42
C TRP A 121 -6.41 1.82 -7.98
N PRO A 122 -5.36 1.46 -8.77
CA PRO A 122 -5.21 0.11 -9.30
C PRO A 122 -5.11 -0.95 -8.20
N HIS A 123 -6.01 -1.92 -8.25
CA HIS A 123 -6.02 -3.13 -7.45
C HIS A 123 -5.65 -4.29 -8.36
N LEU A 124 -4.50 -4.91 -8.08
CA LEU A 124 -3.79 -5.78 -9.01
C LEU A 124 -3.94 -7.26 -8.63
N THR A 125 -4.18 -8.08 -9.65
CA THR A 125 -4.27 -9.54 -9.55
C THR A 125 -3.59 -10.21 -10.74
N SER A 126 -3.52 -11.54 -10.73
CA SER A 126 -3.07 -12.34 -11.87
C SER A 126 -3.77 -13.68 -11.90
N SER A 127 -4.03 -14.19 -13.10
CA SER A 127 -4.40 -15.61 -13.32
C SER A 127 -3.18 -16.54 -13.34
N ASP A 128 -1.99 -15.98 -13.52
CA ASP A 128 -0.70 -16.69 -13.37
C ASP A 128 -0.30 -16.65 -11.89
N ILE A 129 -0.67 -17.70 -11.18
CA ILE A 129 -0.41 -17.81 -9.73
C ILE A 129 1.08 -17.92 -9.44
N ASP A 130 1.83 -18.67 -10.27
CA ASP A 130 3.27 -18.83 -10.07
C ASP A 130 4.01 -17.49 -10.25
N GLY A 131 3.60 -16.70 -11.25
CA GLY A 131 4.10 -15.34 -11.45
C GLY A 131 3.79 -14.43 -10.26
N LEU A 132 2.58 -14.50 -9.71
CA LEU A 132 2.19 -13.70 -8.55
C LEU A 132 2.93 -14.13 -7.26
N VAL A 133 3.16 -15.41 -7.06
CA VAL A 133 4.01 -15.95 -5.98
C VAL A 133 5.44 -15.40 -6.10
N GLY A 134 5.95 -15.29 -7.32
CA GLY A 134 7.25 -14.64 -7.60
C GLY A 134 7.27 -13.21 -7.10
N VAL A 135 6.24 -12.42 -7.43
CA VAL A 135 6.10 -11.02 -6.96
C VAL A 135 6.09 -10.96 -5.43
N TRP A 136 5.30 -11.80 -4.74
CA TRP A 136 5.29 -11.81 -3.27
C TRP A 136 6.66 -12.14 -2.68
N SER A 137 7.36 -13.11 -3.27
CA SER A 137 8.71 -13.51 -2.83
C SER A 137 9.71 -12.36 -3.00
N ASP A 138 9.70 -11.70 -4.14
CA ASP A 138 10.62 -10.59 -4.46
C ASP A 138 10.40 -9.39 -3.51
N TRP A 139 9.17 -9.20 -3.06
CA TRP A 139 8.78 -8.15 -2.12
C TRP A 139 8.77 -8.62 -0.65
N ASN A 140 9.28 -9.82 -0.36
CA ASN A 140 9.34 -10.42 0.98
C ASN A 140 7.97 -10.52 1.68
N VAL A 141 6.91 -10.74 0.89
CA VAL A 141 5.55 -10.95 1.40
C VAL A 141 5.32 -12.44 1.60
N VAL A 142 5.01 -12.83 2.83
CA VAL A 142 4.68 -14.22 3.17
C VAL A 142 3.17 -14.41 3.06
N VAL A 143 2.76 -15.32 2.20
CA VAL A 143 1.35 -15.66 1.97
C VAL A 143 1.10 -17.10 2.38
N ASP A 144 0.02 -17.32 3.15
CA ASP A 144 -0.39 -18.66 3.55
C ASP A 144 -1.01 -19.42 2.36
N ASN A 145 -0.77 -20.72 2.29
CA ASN A 145 -1.33 -21.60 1.25
C ASN A 145 -2.88 -21.60 1.23
N ASP A 146 -3.50 -21.32 2.36
CA ASP A 146 -4.97 -21.23 2.45
C ASP A 146 -5.53 -20.09 1.59
N HIS A 147 -4.78 -19.00 1.43
CA HIS A 147 -5.15 -17.90 0.52
C HIS A 147 -4.93 -18.23 -0.95
N ILE A 148 -3.90 -19.02 -1.26
CA ILE A 148 -3.58 -19.39 -2.65
C ILE A 148 -4.64 -20.36 -3.21
N ASN A 149 -5.16 -21.27 -2.36
CA ASN A 149 -6.06 -22.34 -2.74
C ASN A 149 -7.53 -22.12 -2.31
N ALA A 150 -7.84 -20.95 -1.75
CA ALA A 150 -9.19 -20.67 -1.30
C ALA A 150 -10.19 -20.72 -2.47
N SER A 151 -11.32 -21.37 -2.24
CA SER A 151 -12.43 -21.28 -3.18
C SER A 151 -13.11 -19.93 -3.04
N ALA A 152 -13.43 -19.28 -4.17
CA ALA A 152 -14.25 -18.09 -4.13
C ALA A 152 -15.59 -18.39 -3.45
N PRO A 153 -16.06 -17.53 -2.52
CA PRO A 153 -17.38 -17.71 -1.94
C PRO A 153 -18.44 -17.60 -3.04
N PRO A 154 -19.60 -18.25 -2.87
CA PRO A 154 -20.72 -18.10 -3.81
C PRO A 154 -21.05 -16.63 -4.06
N GLU A 155 -21.41 -16.27 -5.31
CA GLU A 155 -21.69 -14.88 -5.69
C GLU A 155 -22.84 -14.23 -4.91
N ASP A 156 -23.75 -15.06 -4.38
CA ASP A 156 -24.90 -14.66 -3.55
C ASP A 156 -24.57 -14.48 -2.06
N SER A 157 -23.36 -14.85 -1.63
CA SER A 157 -22.86 -14.56 -0.29
C SER A 157 -22.29 -13.14 -0.18
N MET A 158 -23.12 -12.16 -0.52
CA MET A 158 -22.74 -10.74 -0.37
C MET A 158 -22.78 -10.37 1.10
N ASN A 159 -21.63 -10.12 1.68
CA ASN A 159 -21.51 -9.64 3.04
C ASN A 159 -21.64 -8.11 3.03
N ARG A 160 -22.30 -7.58 4.04
CA ARG A 160 -22.55 -6.13 4.15
C ARG A 160 -21.47 -5.50 5.06
N VAL A 161 -20.74 -4.54 4.54
CA VAL A 161 -19.88 -3.68 5.36
C VAL A 161 -20.72 -2.51 5.86
N VAL A 162 -20.78 -2.33 7.17
CA VAL A 162 -21.38 -1.16 7.78
C VAL A 162 -20.27 -0.18 8.09
N VAL A 163 -20.26 0.95 7.39
CA VAL A 163 -19.33 2.05 7.68
C VAL A 163 -20.03 3.02 8.60
N MET A 164 -19.47 3.24 9.80
CA MET A 164 -19.94 4.28 10.70
C MET A 164 -19.22 5.60 10.38
N GLY A 165 -19.99 6.62 10.06
CA GLY A 165 -19.49 7.99 9.95
C GLY A 165 -19.12 8.58 11.32
N PRO A 166 -18.32 9.66 11.36
CA PRO A 166 -17.90 10.32 12.60
C PRO A 166 -19.07 10.93 13.38
N ASP A 167 -20.23 11.06 12.79
CA ASP A 167 -21.50 11.53 13.38
C ASP A 167 -22.37 10.39 13.94
N GLY A 168 -21.86 9.13 13.90
CA GLY A 168 -22.62 7.95 14.30
C GLY A 168 -23.60 7.44 13.25
N SER A 169 -23.63 8.05 12.05
CA SER A 169 -24.40 7.53 10.92
C SER A 169 -23.82 6.23 10.44
N THR A 170 -24.68 5.25 10.13
CA THR A 170 -24.26 3.98 9.54
C THR A 170 -24.65 3.93 8.08
N THR A 171 -23.67 3.69 7.22
CA THR A 171 -23.90 3.36 5.81
C THR A 171 -23.56 1.90 5.61
N SER A 172 -24.53 1.09 5.22
CA SER A 172 -24.26 -0.30 4.87
C SER A 172 -23.89 -0.38 3.39
N ILE A 173 -22.74 -0.97 3.12
CA ILE A 173 -22.30 -1.32 1.77
C ILE A 173 -22.49 -2.83 1.65
N ASP A 174 -23.31 -3.26 0.70
CA ASP A 174 -23.42 -4.68 0.40
C ASP A 174 -22.10 -5.15 -0.22
N THR A 175 -21.37 -5.93 0.54
CA THR A 175 -20.13 -6.54 0.07
C THR A 175 -20.32 -8.04 -0.06
N PRO A 176 -19.56 -8.68 -0.93
CA PRO A 176 -19.65 -10.13 -1.09
C PRO A 176 -19.17 -10.94 0.15
N TRP A 177 -18.85 -10.30 1.26
CA TRP A 177 -18.21 -10.95 2.42
C TRP A 177 -19.07 -11.01 3.69
N GLY A 178 -20.30 -10.52 3.70
CA GLY A 178 -21.16 -10.43 4.89
C GLY A 178 -21.05 -9.09 5.62
N GLU A 179 -21.82 -8.99 6.67
CA GLU A 179 -21.86 -7.78 7.49
C GLU A 179 -20.58 -7.71 8.33
N ILE A 180 -19.66 -6.82 7.97
CA ILE A 180 -18.54 -6.46 8.83
C ILE A 180 -18.97 -5.23 9.61
N GLU A 181 -19.27 -5.44 10.89
CA GLU A 181 -19.54 -4.34 11.79
C GLU A 181 -18.22 -3.68 12.19
N PHE A 182 -17.92 -2.56 11.57
CA PHE A 182 -16.81 -1.70 11.98
C PHE A 182 -17.25 -0.91 13.20
N GLN A 183 -16.85 -1.32 14.39
CA GLN A 183 -16.81 -0.41 15.52
C GLN A 183 -15.51 0.39 15.40
N PRO A 184 -15.57 1.71 15.15
CA PRO A 184 -14.38 2.52 15.31
C PRO A 184 -14.00 2.42 16.79
N SER A 185 -12.92 1.69 17.08
CA SER A 185 -12.25 1.86 18.36
C SER A 185 -11.93 3.34 18.44
N ALA A 186 -12.39 4.00 19.48
CA ALA A 186 -12.10 5.40 19.73
C ALA A 186 -10.59 5.60 19.67
N MET A 187 -10.06 5.93 18.49
CA MET A 187 -8.79 6.59 18.40
C MET A 187 -9.03 7.99 18.90
N ASP A 188 -8.63 8.24 20.13
CA ASP A 188 -8.48 9.57 20.66
C ASP A 188 -7.67 10.41 19.67
N LEU A 189 -8.37 11.25 18.93
CA LEU A 189 -7.77 12.39 18.25
C LEU A 189 -7.50 13.43 19.34
N ALA A 190 -6.36 13.31 20.00
CA ALA A 190 -5.79 14.35 20.84
C ALA A 190 -4.79 15.18 20.03
#